data_9dc93381f1a57259185d8f87a3214935
#
_entry.id   9dc93381f1a57259185d8f87a3214935
#
_cell.length_a   1.000
_cell.length_b   1.000
_cell.length_c   1.000
_cell.angle_alpha   90.00
_cell.angle_beta   90.00
_cell.angle_gamma   90.00
#
_symmetry.space_group_name_H-M   'P 1'
#
loop_
_entity.id
_entity.type
_entity.pdbx_description
1 polymer ?
#
loop_
_entity_poly.entity_id
_entity_poly.type
_entity_poly.pdbx_seq_one_letter_code
_entity_poly.pdbx_strand_id
1 'polypeptide(L)'
;MTGLFINNLTTTIFQQLTFELTTPGLYGMIGPNGIGKSTLFSLINGEIKGFDGEIQSGKVTYIPSLDIFDKHLSAHDYLTLLSSEEQSTFQKNLARMGGANYFKKKIGKYSLGMKELFAFLYALSIQSDILILDELLDGLDERRRFAAYDLLKEYSPEKIILLTSHNLSEVFKVCDTVFLLSQSSLKALDSSDDAAKFLFSP
;
A
#
# COMPACT_ATOMS: atom_id res chain seq x y z
N MET A 1 -9.80 16.57 4.08
CA MET A 1 -9.75 16.67 2.59
C MET A 1 -9.40 15.26 2.11
N THR A 2 -10.37 14.51 1.64
CA THR A 2 -10.17 13.13 1.18
C THR A 2 -9.75 13.15 -0.27
N GLY A 3 -8.43 13.19 -0.54
CA GLY A 3 -7.90 13.18 -1.90
C GLY A 3 -6.38 13.21 -1.90
N LEU A 4 -5.79 12.76 -3.00
CA LEU A 4 -4.38 12.87 -3.31
C LEU A 4 -4.22 13.73 -4.56
N PHE A 5 -3.50 14.82 -4.43
CA PHE A 5 -3.22 15.75 -5.52
C PHE A 5 -1.70 15.89 -5.67
N ILE A 6 -1.22 15.62 -6.84
CA ILE A 6 0.19 15.80 -7.21
C ILE A 6 0.24 16.76 -8.40
N ASN A 7 0.94 17.85 -8.26
CA ASN A 7 1.01 18.90 -9.27
C ASN A 7 2.46 19.26 -9.59
N ASN A 8 2.84 19.07 -10.85
CA ASN A 8 4.17 19.38 -11.39
C ASN A 8 5.34 18.79 -10.58
N LEU A 9 5.16 17.63 -9.98
CA LEU A 9 6.18 16.98 -9.18
C LEU A 9 7.43 16.71 -10.01
N THR A 10 8.53 17.34 -9.65
CA THR A 10 9.82 17.20 -10.30
C THR A 10 10.88 16.79 -9.29
N THR A 11 11.59 15.70 -9.59
CA THR A 11 12.68 15.12 -8.80
C THR A 11 13.76 14.59 -9.74
N THR A 12 14.71 13.84 -9.24
CA THR A 12 15.66 13.10 -10.09
C THR A 12 15.01 11.98 -10.91
N ILE A 13 13.80 11.54 -10.53
CA ILE A 13 13.06 10.46 -11.20
C ILE A 13 11.88 11.01 -11.99
N PHE A 14 11.11 11.94 -11.40
CA PHE A 14 9.88 12.45 -11.99
C PHE A 14 10.09 13.78 -12.70
N GLN A 15 9.36 13.98 -13.80
CA GLN A 15 9.42 15.15 -14.68
C GLN A 15 8.01 15.74 -14.80
N GLN A 16 7.69 16.74 -13.96
CA GLN A 16 6.39 17.41 -13.93
C GLN A 16 5.20 16.46 -13.80
N LEU A 17 5.38 15.37 -13.02
CA LEU A 17 4.31 14.41 -12.78
C LEU A 17 3.10 15.10 -12.15
N THR A 18 1.95 14.96 -12.80
CA THR A 18 0.68 15.56 -12.35
C THR A 18 -0.43 14.53 -12.44
N PHE A 19 -1.13 14.32 -11.35
CA PHE A 19 -2.37 13.52 -11.31
C PHE A 19 -3.15 13.79 -10.02
N GLU A 20 -4.39 13.36 -10.01
CA GLU A 20 -5.26 13.43 -8.83
C GLU A 20 -6.06 12.12 -8.64
N LEU A 21 -6.27 11.75 -7.37
CA LEU A 21 -7.20 10.72 -6.93
C LEU A 21 -8.12 11.35 -5.90
N THR A 22 -9.35 11.62 -6.28
CA THR A 22 -10.32 12.37 -5.46
C THR A 22 -11.43 11.49 -4.90
N THR A 23 -11.57 10.29 -5.44
CA THR A 23 -12.60 9.33 -5.05
C THR A 23 -11.98 8.20 -4.24
N PRO A 24 -12.56 7.80 -3.10
CA PRO A 24 -12.19 6.56 -2.43
C PRO A 24 -12.30 5.36 -3.38
N GLY A 25 -11.42 4.40 -3.23
CA GLY A 25 -11.34 3.23 -4.11
C GLY A 25 -10.06 2.43 -3.91
N LEU A 26 -10.01 1.25 -4.51
CA LEU A 26 -8.83 0.39 -4.56
C LEU A 26 -8.12 0.54 -5.90
N TYR A 27 -6.98 1.18 -5.91
CA TYR A 27 -6.20 1.54 -7.08
C TYR A 27 -4.93 0.72 -7.17
N GLY A 28 -4.75 0.01 -8.28
CA GLY A 28 -3.49 -0.65 -8.60
C GLY A 28 -2.50 0.32 -9.22
N MET A 29 -1.25 0.29 -8.78
CA MET A 29 -0.17 1.05 -9.41
C MET A 29 0.91 0.08 -9.91
N ILE A 30 1.11 0.05 -11.20
CA ILE A 30 2.11 -0.78 -11.86
C ILE A 30 3.14 0.06 -12.60
N GLY A 31 4.26 -0.55 -12.93
CA GLY A 31 5.34 0.10 -13.68
C GLY A 31 6.62 -0.71 -13.56
N PRO A 32 7.58 -0.52 -14.47
CA PRO A 32 8.85 -1.24 -14.45
C PRO A 32 9.58 -1.08 -13.11
N ASN A 33 10.45 -2.03 -12.79
CA ASN A 33 11.31 -1.89 -11.62
C ASN A 33 12.23 -0.66 -11.79
N GLY A 34 12.38 0.12 -10.73
CA GLY A 34 13.17 1.34 -10.76
C GLY A 34 12.44 2.58 -11.31
N ILE A 35 11.19 2.49 -11.78
CA ILE A 35 10.42 3.65 -12.26
C ILE A 35 10.10 4.67 -11.17
N GLY A 36 10.24 4.27 -9.89
CA GLY A 36 10.03 5.18 -8.76
C GLY A 36 8.75 4.98 -7.97
N LYS A 37 8.08 3.81 -8.04
CA LYS A 37 6.85 3.53 -7.26
C LYS A 37 7.05 3.82 -5.76
N SER A 38 8.01 3.14 -5.13
CA SER A 38 8.31 3.32 -3.70
C SER A 38 8.80 4.73 -3.37
N THR A 39 9.54 5.38 -4.30
CA THR A 39 9.94 6.79 -4.14
C THR A 39 8.73 7.71 -4.13
N LEU A 40 7.77 7.50 -5.04
CA LEU A 40 6.52 8.25 -5.08
C LEU A 40 5.74 8.08 -3.77
N PHE A 41 5.65 6.86 -3.25
CA PHE A 41 4.98 6.59 -1.99
C PHE A 41 5.66 7.27 -0.78
N SER A 42 6.99 7.25 -0.72
CA SER A 42 7.74 7.97 0.31
C SER A 42 7.60 9.50 0.20
N LEU A 43 7.46 10.04 -1.01
CA LEU A 43 7.13 11.45 -1.25
C LEU A 43 5.71 11.78 -0.75
N ILE A 44 4.71 10.96 -1.09
CA ILE A 44 3.32 11.12 -0.64
C ILE A 44 3.23 11.02 0.89
N ASN A 45 3.99 10.12 1.51
CA ASN A 45 4.04 9.95 2.97
C ASN A 45 4.87 11.04 3.69
N GLY A 46 5.53 11.92 2.93
CA GLY A 46 6.33 13.02 3.48
C GLY A 46 7.67 12.62 4.09
N GLU A 47 8.16 11.40 3.81
CA GLU A 47 9.49 10.93 4.22
C GLU A 47 10.59 11.59 3.40
N ILE A 48 10.36 11.75 2.10
CA ILE A 48 11.27 12.45 1.19
C ILE A 48 10.80 13.89 1.04
N LYS A 49 11.73 14.83 1.19
CA LYS A 49 11.54 16.28 1.06
C LYS A 49 12.52 16.85 0.03
N GLY A 50 12.29 18.08 -0.40
CA GLY A 50 13.21 18.77 -1.32
C GLY A 50 12.97 18.41 -2.78
N PHE A 51 11.72 18.45 -3.21
CA PHE A 51 11.26 18.34 -4.60
C PHE A 51 10.61 19.64 -5.06
N ASP A 52 10.53 19.84 -6.38
CA ASP A 52 9.76 20.92 -6.98
C ASP A 52 8.34 20.44 -7.28
N GLY A 53 7.38 21.38 -7.23
CA GLY A 53 5.94 21.05 -7.39
C GLY A 53 5.23 20.94 -6.04
N GLU A 54 4.06 20.32 -6.05
CA GLU A 54 3.20 20.25 -4.88
C GLU A 54 2.60 18.85 -4.71
N ILE A 55 2.54 18.38 -3.45
CA ILE A 55 1.80 17.18 -3.05
C ILE A 55 0.84 17.60 -1.93
N GLN A 56 -0.45 17.42 -2.16
CA GLN A 56 -1.49 17.60 -1.15
C GLN A 56 -2.20 16.27 -0.92
N SER A 57 -2.28 15.85 0.32
CA SER A 57 -2.97 14.62 0.71
C SER A 57 -3.63 14.77 2.07
N GLY A 58 -4.61 13.93 2.34
CA GLY A 58 -5.07 13.66 3.69
C GLY A 58 -4.03 12.87 4.51
N LYS A 59 -4.46 12.30 5.63
CA LYS A 59 -3.59 11.44 6.45
C LYS A 59 -3.22 10.18 5.68
N VAL A 60 -1.94 9.92 5.53
CA VAL A 60 -1.39 8.76 4.81
C VAL A 60 -0.92 7.70 5.81
N THR A 61 -1.17 6.44 5.49
CA THR A 61 -0.52 5.28 6.12
C THR A 61 0.28 4.54 5.06
N TYR A 62 1.58 4.44 5.28
CA TYR A 62 2.52 3.71 4.43
C TYR A 62 3.56 2.99 5.27
N ILE A 63 3.85 1.76 4.93
CA ILE A 63 4.92 0.96 5.53
C ILE A 63 5.96 0.71 4.45
N PRO A 64 7.06 1.48 4.44
CA PRO A 64 8.04 1.42 3.35
C PRO A 64 8.88 0.13 3.37
N SER A 65 8.99 -0.50 4.52
CA SER A 65 9.75 -1.74 4.71
C SER A 65 9.29 -2.44 5.98
N LEU A 66 9.38 -3.77 5.99
CA LEU A 66 9.13 -4.57 7.21
C LEU A 66 10.18 -4.35 8.30
N ASP A 67 11.33 -3.77 7.94
CA ASP A 67 12.43 -3.49 8.88
C ASP A 67 12.16 -2.31 9.81
N ILE A 68 11.08 -1.54 9.58
CA ILE A 68 10.62 -0.52 10.54
C ILE A 68 10.16 -1.14 11.85
N PHE A 69 9.78 -2.41 11.83
CA PHE A 69 9.35 -3.14 13.03
C PHE A 69 10.57 -3.73 13.76
N ASP A 70 10.85 -3.22 14.95
CA ASP A 70 11.96 -3.72 15.77
C ASP A 70 11.78 -5.22 16.06
N LYS A 71 12.80 -5.99 15.69
CA LYS A 71 12.87 -7.44 15.90
C LYS A 71 12.77 -7.88 17.37
N HIS A 72 13.04 -6.98 18.30
CA HIS A 72 13.00 -7.24 19.75
C HIS A 72 11.64 -6.97 20.39
N LEU A 73 10.75 -6.29 19.70
CA LEU A 73 9.37 -6.04 20.10
C LEU A 73 8.43 -7.13 19.56
N SER A 74 7.28 -7.26 20.17
CA SER A 74 6.17 -8.11 19.69
C SER A 74 5.15 -7.27 18.94
N ALA A 75 4.25 -7.90 18.17
CA ALA A 75 3.11 -7.20 17.61
C ALA A 75 2.22 -6.56 18.70
N HIS A 76 2.12 -7.21 19.87
CA HIS A 76 1.37 -6.65 20.99
C HIS A 76 1.94 -5.31 21.47
N ASP A 77 3.26 -5.16 21.50
CA ASP A 77 3.89 -3.88 21.88
C ASP A 77 3.51 -2.77 20.89
N TYR A 78 3.48 -3.05 19.58
CA TYR A 78 3.04 -2.09 18.56
C TYR A 78 1.55 -1.76 18.66
N LEU A 79 0.70 -2.71 19.05
CA LEU A 79 -0.72 -2.44 19.23
C LEU A 79 -0.99 -1.43 20.34
N THR A 80 -0.12 -1.32 21.35
CA THR A 80 -0.26 -0.31 22.40
C THR A 80 -0.11 1.12 21.88
N LEU A 81 0.46 1.31 20.69
CA LEU A 81 0.60 2.62 20.04
C LEU A 81 -0.68 3.05 19.30
N LEU A 82 -1.60 2.13 19.09
CA LEU A 82 -2.88 2.37 18.43
C LEU A 82 -3.94 2.84 19.44
N SER A 83 -4.89 3.63 18.98
CA SER A 83 -6.10 3.95 19.74
C SER A 83 -6.93 2.69 20.03
N SER A 84 -7.83 2.76 21.00
CA SER A 84 -8.70 1.62 21.33
C SER A 84 -9.56 1.16 20.16
N GLU A 85 -9.98 2.07 19.29
CA GLU A 85 -10.76 1.77 18.08
C GLU A 85 -9.89 1.05 17.03
N GLU A 86 -8.68 1.54 16.78
CA GLU A 86 -7.72 0.92 15.86
C GLU A 86 -7.30 -0.47 16.37
N GLN A 87 -7.10 -0.66 17.68
CA GLN A 87 -6.85 -1.98 18.28
C GLN A 87 -8.03 -2.93 18.05
N SER A 88 -9.25 -2.45 18.23
CA SER A 88 -10.46 -3.25 17.97
C SER A 88 -10.55 -3.68 16.50
N THR A 89 -10.27 -2.74 15.58
CA THR A 89 -10.21 -3.00 14.13
C THR A 89 -9.15 -4.05 13.81
N PHE A 90 -7.95 -3.93 14.38
CA PHE A 90 -6.90 -4.93 14.24
C PHE A 90 -7.35 -6.31 14.67
N GLN A 91 -7.94 -6.44 15.87
CA GLN A 91 -8.37 -7.73 16.40
C GLN A 91 -9.49 -8.37 15.56
N LYS A 92 -10.45 -7.56 15.09
CA LYS A 92 -11.53 -8.02 14.19
C LYS A 92 -10.94 -8.59 12.89
N ASN A 93 -10.03 -7.87 12.25
CA ASN A 93 -9.44 -8.29 10.99
C ASN A 93 -8.50 -9.49 11.17
N LEU A 94 -7.75 -9.53 12.28
CA LEU A 94 -6.92 -10.66 12.64
C LEU A 94 -7.71 -11.98 12.78
N ALA A 95 -8.87 -11.91 13.44
CA ALA A 95 -9.73 -13.08 13.60
C ALA A 95 -10.20 -13.63 12.23
N ARG A 96 -10.48 -12.74 11.28
CA ARG A 96 -10.88 -13.09 9.89
C ARG A 96 -9.74 -13.71 9.09
N MET A 97 -8.51 -13.26 9.31
CA MET A 97 -7.31 -13.74 8.61
C MET A 97 -6.72 -15.02 9.20
N GLY A 98 -7.35 -15.59 10.24
CA GLY A 98 -6.94 -16.86 10.84
C GLY A 98 -5.56 -16.80 11.51
N GLY A 99 -5.14 -15.65 12.00
CA GLY A 99 -3.85 -15.47 12.64
C GLY A 99 -3.99 -15.01 14.09
N ALA A 100 -3.62 -15.79 15.08
CA ALA A 100 -3.75 -15.30 16.45
C ALA A 100 -2.59 -15.65 17.38
N ASN A 101 -2.01 -16.84 17.25
CA ASN A 101 -1.20 -17.36 18.34
C ASN A 101 0.26 -16.88 18.41
N TYR A 102 0.75 -16.22 17.38
CA TYR A 102 2.16 -15.82 17.31
C TYR A 102 2.44 -14.34 17.65
N PHE A 103 1.41 -13.50 17.72
CA PHE A 103 1.59 -12.04 17.97
C PHE A 103 2.16 -11.68 19.34
N LYS A 104 2.20 -12.63 20.28
CA LYS A 104 2.93 -12.48 21.54
C LYS A 104 4.43 -12.77 21.40
N LYS A 105 4.88 -13.39 20.30
CA LYS A 105 6.30 -13.61 20.03
C LYS A 105 6.94 -12.34 19.51
N LYS A 106 8.26 -12.21 19.68
CA LYS A 106 9.05 -11.12 19.10
C LYS A 106 9.01 -11.19 17.58
N ILE A 107 8.92 -10.02 16.92
CA ILE A 107 8.83 -9.90 15.44
C ILE A 107 10.05 -10.54 14.75
N GLY A 108 11.23 -10.50 15.39
CA GLY A 108 12.40 -11.20 14.88
C GLY A 108 12.27 -12.73 14.73
N LYS A 109 11.21 -13.33 15.32
CA LYS A 109 10.90 -14.75 15.18
C LYS A 109 9.78 -15.04 14.17
N TYR A 110 9.28 -14.01 13.48
CA TYR A 110 8.25 -14.16 12.47
C TYR A 110 8.87 -14.63 11.16
N SER A 111 8.17 -15.51 10.44
CA SER A 111 8.45 -15.72 9.01
C SER A 111 8.10 -14.47 8.22
N LEU A 112 8.54 -14.39 6.96
CA LEU A 112 8.20 -13.28 6.08
C LEU A 112 6.68 -13.07 6.01
N GLY A 113 5.91 -14.08 5.67
CA GLY A 113 4.45 -13.98 5.59
C GLY A 113 3.77 -13.63 6.93
N MET A 114 4.39 -13.97 8.09
CA MET A 114 3.89 -13.52 9.40
C MET A 114 4.15 -12.02 9.60
N LYS A 115 5.30 -11.51 9.17
CA LYS A 115 5.62 -10.07 9.23
C LYS A 115 4.71 -9.28 8.31
N GLU A 116 4.51 -9.74 7.08
CA GLU A 116 3.61 -9.10 6.11
C GLU A 116 2.17 -9.09 6.59
N LEU A 117 1.66 -10.20 7.11
CA LEU A 117 0.31 -10.23 7.69
C LEU A 117 0.16 -9.25 8.84
N PHE A 118 1.15 -9.17 9.73
CA PHE A 118 1.14 -8.20 10.82
C PHE A 118 1.16 -6.77 10.29
N ALA A 119 2.10 -6.46 9.38
CA ALA A 119 2.26 -5.13 8.80
C ALA A 119 0.98 -4.68 8.05
N PHE A 120 0.38 -5.58 7.27
CA PHE A 120 -0.87 -5.33 6.57
C PHE A 120 -2.01 -5.00 7.54
N LEU A 121 -2.24 -5.86 8.54
CA LEU A 121 -3.30 -5.65 9.51
C LEU A 121 -3.07 -4.39 10.35
N TYR A 122 -1.84 -4.10 10.72
CA TYR A 122 -1.45 -2.91 11.45
C TYR A 122 -1.74 -1.64 10.63
N ALA A 123 -1.28 -1.60 9.38
CA ALA A 123 -1.52 -0.48 8.47
C ALA A 123 -3.02 -0.26 8.18
N LEU A 124 -3.76 -1.35 7.94
CA LEU A 124 -5.20 -1.29 7.68
C LEU A 124 -6.00 -0.78 8.88
N SER A 125 -5.49 -0.99 10.10
CA SER A 125 -6.16 -0.58 11.34
C SER A 125 -5.98 0.88 11.67
N ILE A 126 -4.94 1.53 11.15
CA ILE A 126 -4.68 2.95 11.36
C ILE A 126 -5.74 3.76 10.60
N GLN A 127 -6.36 4.71 11.30
CA GLN A 127 -7.28 5.65 10.67
C GLN A 127 -6.52 6.61 9.77
N SER A 128 -6.75 6.50 8.47
CA SER A 128 -6.12 7.33 7.44
C SER A 128 -7.04 7.52 6.24
N ASP A 129 -6.84 8.60 5.51
CA ASP A 129 -7.55 8.90 4.25
C ASP A 129 -6.96 8.09 3.08
N ILE A 130 -5.67 7.80 3.16
CA ILE A 130 -4.90 7.09 2.13
C ILE A 130 -4.12 5.95 2.77
N LEU A 131 -4.26 4.74 2.24
CA LEU A 131 -3.47 3.56 2.60
C LEU A 131 -2.61 3.14 1.41
N ILE A 132 -1.31 3.01 1.62
CA ILE A 132 -0.36 2.56 0.59
C ILE A 132 0.22 1.20 0.97
N LEU A 133 0.09 0.24 0.07
CA LEU A 133 0.57 -1.14 0.21
C LEU A 133 1.55 -1.45 -0.93
N ASP A 134 2.84 -1.26 -0.66
CA ASP A 134 3.91 -1.46 -1.63
C ASP A 134 4.45 -2.88 -1.53
N GLU A 135 3.97 -3.77 -2.42
CA GLU A 135 4.32 -5.20 -2.49
C GLU A 135 4.11 -5.97 -1.17
N LEU A 136 3.33 -5.38 -0.24
CA LEU A 136 3.20 -5.86 1.14
C LEU A 136 2.44 -7.18 1.26
N LEU A 137 1.72 -7.61 0.23
CA LEU A 137 0.92 -8.83 0.23
C LEU A 137 1.57 -10.00 -0.52
N ASP A 138 2.70 -9.76 -1.19
CA ASP A 138 3.28 -10.71 -2.15
C ASP A 138 3.87 -11.98 -1.48
N GLY A 139 4.31 -11.90 -0.24
CA GLY A 139 4.80 -13.06 0.54
C GLY A 139 3.72 -13.78 1.34
N LEU A 140 2.46 -13.35 1.28
CA LEU A 140 1.35 -14.09 1.85
C LEU A 140 1.03 -15.33 1.00
N ASP A 141 0.62 -16.43 1.67
CA ASP A 141 0.03 -17.55 0.96
C ASP A 141 -1.26 -17.11 0.23
N GLU A 142 -1.62 -17.83 -0.82
CA GLU A 142 -2.73 -17.49 -1.71
C GLU A 142 -4.04 -17.25 -0.95
N ARG A 143 -4.37 -18.13 0.01
CA ARG A 143 -5.60 -18.02 0.80
C ARG A 143 -5.64 -16.72 1.60
N ARG A 144 -4.54 -16.37 2.26
CA ARG A 144 -4.43 -15.12 3.03
C ARG A 144 -4.42 -13.90 2.14
N ARG A 145 -3.76 -13.98 0.99
CA ARG A 145 -3.72 -12.87 0.03
C ARG A 145 -5.12 -12.56 -0.51
N PHE A 146 -5.93 -13.57 -0.88
CA PHE A 146 -7.33 -13.33 -1.26
C PHE A 146 -8.18 -12.76 -0.12
N ALA A 147 -8.02 -13.27 1.09
CA ALA A 147 -8.71 -12.71 2.25
C ALA A 147 -8.29 -11.24 2.53
N ALA A 148 -7.04 -10.88 2.27
CA ALA A 148 -6.58 -9.51 2.35
C ALA A 148 -7.23 -8.63 1.28
N TYR A 149 -7.35 -9.10 0.04
CA TYR A 149 -8.07 -8.37 -1.02
C TYR A 149 -9.55 -8.15 -0.69
N ASP A 150 -10.21 -9.15 -0.10
CA ASP A 150 -11.59 -8.97 0.36
C ASP A 150 -11.71 -7.89 1.44
N LEU A 151 -10.76 -7.85 2.38
CA LEU A 151 -10.69 -6.78 3.36
C LEU A 151 -10.46 -5.41 2.69
N LEU A 152 -9.52 -5.31 1.74
CA LEU A 152 -9.27 -4.04 1.05
C LEU A 152 -10.51 -3.53 0.31
N LYS A 153 -11.28 -4.40 -0.32
CA LYS A 153 -12.56 -4.04 -0.96
C LYS A 153 -13.61 -3.53 0.04
N GLU A 154 -13.62 -4.05 1.26
CA GLU A 154 -14.53 -3.54 2.30
C GLU A 154 -14.14 -2.14 2.78
N TYR A 155 -12.84 -1.80 2.79
CA TYR A 155 -12.36 -0.50 3.23
C TYR A 155 -12.25 0.54 2.10
N SER A 156 -12.21 0.10 0.84
CA SER A 156 -12.03 0.99 -0.31
C SER A 156 -13.15 2.02 -0.52
N PRO A 157 -14.42 1.82 -0.09
CA PRO A 157 -15.43 2.88 -0.19
C PRO A 157 -15.18 4.08 0.72
N GLU A 158 -14.32 3.95 1.73
CA GLU A 158 -14.09 4.98 2.75
C GLU A 158 -12.73 5.69 2.59
N LYS A 159 -11.78 5.09 1.87
CA LYS A 159 -10.43 5.62 1.71
C LYS A 159 -9.82 5.29 0.35
N ILE A 160 -8.82 6.06 -0.03
CA ILE A 160 -7.98 5.74 -1.20
C ILE A 160 -6.98 4.66 -0.79
N ILE A 161 -6.96 3.54 -1.51
CA ILE A 161 -5.99 2.46 -1.30
C ILE A 161 -5.13 2.33 -2.55
N LEU A 162 -3.82 2.54 -2.41
CA LEU A 162 -2.84 2.31 -3.46
C LEU A 162 -2.16 0.96 -3.23
N LEU A 163 -2.25 0.08 -4.21
CA LEU A 163 -1.70 -1.29 -4.15
C LEU A 163 -0.68 -1.50 -5.26
N THR A 164 0.50 -1.99 -4.91
CA THR A 164 1.44 -2.61 -5.86
C THR A 164 1.59 -4.10 -5.56
N SER A 165 1.79 -4.89 -6.59
CA SER A 165 2.09 -6.33 -6.50
C SER A 165 2.77 -6.80 -7.78
N HIS A 166 3.57 -7.84 -7.68
CA HIS A 166 4.14 -8.53 -8.84
C HIS A 166 3.10 -9.38 -9.58
N ASN A 167 1.97 -9.70 -8.96
CA ASN A 167 0.90 -10.47 -9.58
C ASN A 167 -0.11 -9.58 -10.32
N LEU A 168 0.24 -9.19 -11.54
CA LEU A 168 -0.59 -8.31 -12.37
C LEU A 168 -2.02 -8.82 -12.55
N SER A 169 -2.19 -10.13 -12.75
CA SER A 169 -3.52 -10.70 -12.99
C SER A 169 -4.44 -10.54 -11.78
N GLU A 170 -3.90 -10.60 -10.56
CA GLU A 170 -4.66 -10.34 -9.35
C GLU A 170 -4.98 -8.85 -9.18
N VAL A 171 -4.01 -7.97 -9.45
CA VAL A 171 -4.21 -6.51 -9.38
C VAL A 171 -5.37 -6.07 -10.29
N PHE A 172 -5.41 -6.54 -11.55
CA PHE A 172 -6.51 -6.22 -12.47
C PHE A 172 -7.87 -6.81 -12.06
N LYS A 173 -7.87 -7.90 -11.30
CA LYS A 173 -9.10 -8.51 -10.77
C LYS A 173 -9.68 -7.77 -9.56
N VAL A 174 -8.82 -7.21 -8.73
CA VAL A 174 -9.24 -6.71 -7.41
C VAL A 174 -9.37 -5.19 -7.37
N CYS A 175 -8.58 -4.46 -8.16
CA CYS A 175 -8.58 -3.00 -8.16
C CYS A 175 -9.71 -2.43 -9.04
N ASP A 176 -10.26 -1.30 -8.61
CA ASP A 176 -11.28 -0.56 -9.36
C ASP A 176 -10.68 0.07 -10.63
N THR A 177 -9.43 0.52 -10.53
CA THR A 177 -8.64 1.06 -11.64
C THR A 177 -7.18 0.69 -11.44
N VAL A 178 -6.51 0.35 -12.53
CA VAL A 178 -5.06 0.08 -12.54
C VAL A 178 -4.35 1.17 -13.32
N PHE A 179 -3.34 1.76 -12.72
CA PHE A 179 -2.54 2.82 -13.33
C PHE A 179 -1.14 2.34 -13.67
N LEU A 180 -0.66 2.76 -14.84
CA LEU A 180 0.74 2.68 -15.22
C LEU A 180 1.45 3.98 -14.81
N LEU A 181 2.45 3.86 -13.95
CA LEU A 181 3.33 4.95 -13.58
C LEU A 181 4.46 5.10 -14.60
N SER A 182 4.66 6.33 -15.06
CA SER A 182 5.82 6.76 -15.82
C SER A 182 6.52 7.94 -15.13
N GLN A 183 7.61 8.43 -15.70
CA GLN A 183 8.31 9.59 -15.14
C GLN A 183 7.47 10.86 -15.13
N SER A 184 6.52 11.00 -16.05
CA SER A 184 5.73 12.24 -16.22
C SER A 184 4.23 12.05 -16.15
N SER A 185 3.74 10.83 -16.02
CA SER A 185 2.29 10.56 -16.04
C SER A 185 1.88 9.34 -15.24
N LEU A 186 0.64 9.35 -14.78
CA LEU A 186 -0.08 8.21 -14.25
C LEU A 186 -1.26 7.93 -15.20
N LYS A 187 -1.19 6.83 -15.96
CA LYS A 187 -2.18 6.51 -17.00
C LYS A 187 -3.00 5.29 -16.60
N ALA A 188 -4.33 5.42 -16.64
CA ALA A 188 -5.21 4.27 -16.44
C ALA A 188 -5.05 3.26 -17.58
N LEU A 189 -5.10 1.98 -17.23
CA LEU A 189 -5.04 0.85 -18.14
C LEU A 189 -6.34 0.05 -18.07
N ASP A 190 -6.79 -0.41 -19.23
CA ASP A 190 -8.04 -1.17 -19.35
C ASP A 190 -7.84 -2.69 -19.17
N SER A 191 -6.62 -3.19 -19.37
CA SER A 191 -6.35 -4.63 -19.32
C SER A 191 -4.93 -4.99 -18.90
N SER A 192 -4.76 -6.24 -18.44
CA SER A 192 -3.46 -6.83 -18.16
C SER A 192 -2.60 -6.98 -19.41
N ASP A 193 -3.22 -7.16 -20.58
CA ASP A 193 -2.51 -7.29 -21.86
C ASP A 193 -1.86 -5.95 -22.26
N ASP A 194 -2.52 -4.84 -21.99
CA ASP A 194 -1.93 -3.52 -22.20
C ASP A 194 -0.77 -3.27 -21.24
N ALA A 195 -0.91 -3.69 -19.98
CA ALA A 195 0.18 -3.63 -19.02
C ALA A 195 1.40 -4.43 -19.49
N ALA A 196 1.19 -5.64 -20.00
CA ALA A 196 2.26 -6.51 -20.48
C ALA A 196 3.05 -5.88 -21.64
N LYS A 197 2.39 -5.17 -22.55
CA LYS A 197 3.06 -4.45 -23.65
C LYS A 197 4.04 -3.38 -23.13
N PHE A 198 3.70 -2.68 -22.06
CA PHE A 198 4.56 -1.64 -21.49
C PHE A 198 5.65 -2.17 -20.58
N LEU A 199 5.39 -3.27 -19.88
CA LEU A 199 6.34 -3.81 -18.89
C LEU A 199 7.39 -4.73 -19.49
N PHE A 200 7.06 -5.40 -20.62
CA PHE A 200 7.89 -6.42 -21.23
C PHE A 200 8.31 -6.08 -22.67
N SER A 201 7.98 -4.88 -23.18
CA SER A 201 8.55 -4.40 -24.45
C SER A 201 10.03 -4.09 -24.25
N PRO A 202 10.90 -4.54 -25.17
CA PRO A 202 12.36 -4.37 -25.10
C PRO A 202 12.78 -2.90 -25.21
#